data_9bbfbb04d7c588051b8f75461b640f1d
#
_entry.id   9bbfbb04d7c588051b8f75461b640f1d
#
_cell.length_a   1.000
_cell.length_b   1.000
_cell.length_c   1.000
_cell.angle_alpha   90.00
_cell.angle_beta   90.00
_cell.angle_gamma   90.00
#
_symmetry.space_group_name_H-M   'P 1'
#
loop_
_entity.id
_entity.type
_entity.pdbx_description
1 polymer ?
#
loop_
_entity_poly.entity_id
_entity_poly.type
_entity_poly.pdbx_seq_one_letter_code
_entity_poly.pdbx_strand_id
1 'polypeptide(L)'
;MIEPRTLQEQGMMRAVFYRSCGNEDVLETGRFPEPPLNSGTIEVRVRAAGINPLDWKIRSGNLKPLLPRRLPRIPGSDLAGVVESLGPKVEGFKQGDRVFGSIDPSRTRYGSCAERASLGRNRLARLPDQLDFATGASLPIAGCTALQAIRDRLRVRPGQSLLVNGASGGVGHFAVQIARLIGAEVYGTCSPDNRDFVRDLGVDTVLDYTRGEHLGRTYDAVFDAAARLSWRQIRSILPTGRYVTTVPGPGHFLGMLLSPLQPRRIAFMLVRVNSRDLDTLAAWCTSGALQARVSRTFPLERTAEAHKVNREGHVPGKLVIEMDAHLSAP
;
A
#
# COMPACT_ATOMS: atom_id res chain seq x y z
N MET A 1 24.00 20.99 15.40
CA MET A 1 23.63 22.36 14.95
C MET A 1 23.16 22.25 13.53
N ILE A 2 21.91 22.65 13.25
CA ILE A 2 21.33 22.68 11.87
C ILE A 2 21.80 24.02 11.30
N GLU A 3 22.63 23.99 10.25
CA GLU A 3 23.08 25.23 9.56
C GLU A 3 21.83 26.00 9.06
N PRO A 4 21.78 27.32 9.19
CA PRO A 4 20.68 28.13 8.65
C PRO A 4 20.66 28.02 7.13
N ARG A 5 19.49 27.67 6.58
CA ARG A 5 19.28 27.59 5.12
C ARG A 5 19.56 28.95 4.48
N THR A 6 20.25 28.93 3.35
CA THR A 6 20.46 30.14 2.55
C THR A 6 19.14 30.67 1.99
N LEU A 7 19.05 31.96 1.66
CA LEU A 7 17.85 32.60 1.08
C LEU A 7 17.36 31.89 -0.21
N GLN A 8 18.27 31.26 -0.97
CA GLN A 8 17.93 30.46 -2.17
C GLN A 8 17.34 29.08 -1.82
N GLU A 9 17.46 28.62 -0.59
CA GLU A 9 16.93 27.32 -0.10
C GLU A 9 15.56 27.45 0.59
N GLN A 10 15.09 28.67 0.80
CA GLN A 10 13.74 28.90 1.37
C GLN A 10 12.68 28.44 0.37
N GLY A 11 11.74 27.59 0.84
CA GLY A 11 10.68 27.00 0.02
C GLY A 11 11.09 25.81 -0.86
N MET A 12 12.31 25.26 -0.64
CA MET A 12 12.82 24.06 -1.33
C MET A 12 13.12 22.94 -0.33
N MET A 13 12.80 21.69 -0.71
CA MET A 13 13.06 20.48 0.07
C MET A 13 13.86 19.45 -0.73
N ARG A 14 14.55 18.54 -0.06
CA ARG A 14 15.18 17.38 -0.69
C ARG A 14 14.06 16.38 -1.06
N ALA A 15 14.11 15.90 -2.30
CA ALA A 15 13.15 14.94 -2.83
C ALA A 15 13.76 14.07 -3.92
N VAL A 16 13.12 12.95 -4.19
CA VAL A 16 13.28 12.20 -5.43
C VAL A 16 12.12 12.57 -6.35
N PHE A 17 12.40 12.90 -7.60
CA PHE A 17 11.38 13.30 -8.57
C PHE A 17 11.74 12.84 -9.99
N TYR A 18 10.80 12.98 -10.92
CA TYR A 18 11.03 12.68 -12.34
C TYR A 18 10.34 13.72 -13.23
N ARG A 19 10.98 14.00 -14.39
CA ARG A 19 10.52 15.01 -15.40
C ARG A 19 9.83 14.38 -16.58
N SER A 20 10.04 13.09 -16.80
CA SER A 20 9.42 12.30 -17.88
C SER A 20 8.98 10.94 -17.35
N CYS A 21 7.98 10.33 -17.98
CA CYS A 21 7.63 8.94 -17.65
C CYS A 21 8.70 8.00 -18.22
N GLY A 22 9.03 6.95 -17.48
CA GLY A 22 10.05 5.96 -17.89
C GLY A 22 10.31 4.91 -16.83
N ASN A 23 11.43 4.22 -16.96
CA ASN A 23 11.97 3.27 -16.00
C ASN A 23 12.54 3.99 -14.76
N GLU A 24 13.18 3.25 -13.86
CA GLU A 24 13.78 3.79 -12.63
C GLU A 24 14.82 4.89 -12.89
N ASP A 25 15.49 4.85 -14.04
CA ASP A 25 16.56 5.78 -14.44
C ASP A 25 16.09 7.23 -14.62
N VAL A 26 14.77 7.47 -14.74
CA VAL A 26 14.20 8.82 -14.80
C VAL A 26 14.08 9.49 -13.44
N LEU A 27 14.39 8.77 -12.34
CA LEU A 27 14.35 9.31 -10.98
C LEU A 27 15.62 10.09 -10.66
N GLU A 28 15.45 11.33 -10.27
CA GLU A 28 16.49 12.29 -9.90
C GLU A 28 16.37 12.62 -8.42
N THR A 29 17.47 12.66 -7.69
CA THR A 29 17.52 13.19 -6.33
C THR A 29 17.98 14.64 -6.37
N GLY A 30 17.26 15.54 -5.71
CA GLY A 30 17.64 16.94 -5.71
C GLY A 30 16.69 17.83 -4.91
N ARG A 31 16.76 19.15 -5.16
CA ARG A 31 15.86 20.14 -4.57
C ARG A 31 14.58 20.27 -5.37
N PHE A 32 13.45 20.27 -4.70
CA PHE A 32 12.12 20.42 -5.28
C PHE A 32 11.30 21.42 -4.45
N PRO A 33 10.42 22.22 -5.07
CA PRO A 33 9.57 23.15 -4.32
C PRO A 33 8.74 22.43 -3.25
N GLU A 34 8.62 23.03 -2.08
CA GLU A 34 7.78 22.53 -1.01
C GLU A 34 6.30 22.47 -1.44
N PRO A 35 5.51 21.50 -0.94
CA PRO A 35 4.10 21.41 -1.27
C PRO A 35 3.33 22.60 -0.67
N PRO A 36 2.34 23.16 -1.38
CA PRO A 36 1.53 24.24 -0.83
C PRO A 36 0.69 23.73 0.34
N LEU A 37 0.65 24.50 1.42
CA LEU A 37 -0.25 24.29 2.54
C LEU A 37 -1.61 24.93 2.26
N ASN A 38 -2.58 24.10 1.89
CA ASN A 38 -3.93 24.54 1.53
C ASN A 38 -4.91 24.38 2.71
N SER A 39 -6.10 24.98 2.58
CA SER A 39 -7.19 24.77 3.53
C SER A 39 -7.54 23.27 3.62
N GLY A 40 -7.64 22.75 4.85
CA GLY A 40 -7.96 21.35 5.13
C GLY A 40 -6.82 20.35 4.88
N THR A 41 -5.60 20.83 4.58
CA THR A 41 -4.42 19.97 4.45
C THR A 41 -3.47 20.13 5.63
N ILE A 42 -2.69 19.08 5.87
CA ILE A 42 -1.69 18.96 6.92
C ILE A 42 -0.34 18.75 6.24
N GLU A 43 0.64 19.57 6.58
CA GLU A 43 2.01 19.35 6.19
C GLU A 43 2.69 18.43 7.18
N VAL A 44 3.31 17.39 6.65
CA VAL A 44 4.01 16.37 7.42
C VAL A 44 5.48 16.37 7.03
N ARG A 45 6.36 16.48 8.02
CA ARG A 45 7.76 16.12 7.87
C ARG A 45 7.84 14.61 7.79
N VAL A 46 8.14 14.11 6.59
CA VAL A 46 8.16 12.68 6.31
C VAL A 46 9.37 12.05 7.00
N ARG A 47 9.15 10.95 7.69
CA ARG A 47 10.21 10.12 8.30
C ARG A 47 10.37 8.81 7.55
N ALA A 48 9.27 8.29 7.01
CA ALA A 48 9.26 7.09 6.19
C ALA A 48 8.20 7.17 5.09
N ALA A 49 8.47 6.59 3.93
CA ALA A 49 7.55 6.47 2.80
C ALA A 49 7.40 5.02 2.35
N GLY A 50 6.18 4.50 2.30
CA GLY A 50 5.88 3.14 1.86
C GLY A 50 5.86 3.03 0.34
N ILE A 51 6.52 2.01 -0.21
CA ILE A 51 6.55 1.74 -1.65
C ILE A 51 5.41 0.83 -2.05
N ASN A 52 4.72 1.20 -3.13
CA ASN A 52 3.60 0.46 -3.70
C ASN A 52 3.75 0.25 -5.22
N PRO A 53 3.19 -0.82 -5.78
CA PRO A 53 3.16 -1.00 -7.24
C PRO A 53 2.50 0.17 -8.00
N LEU A 54 1.61 0.92 -7.33
CA LEU A 54 0.98 2.12 -7.87
C LEU A 54 2.02 3.18 -8.26
N ASP A 55 3.06 3.37 -7.46
CA ASP A 55 4.05 4.42 -7.61
C ASP A 55 4.85 4.27 -8.90
N TRP A 56 5.38 3.07 -9.17
CA TRP A 56 6.10 2.81 -10.41
C TRP A 56 5.19 2.72 -11.63
N LYS A 57 3.93 2.27 -11.49
CA LYS A 57 2.94 2.27 -12.58
C LYS A 57 2.57 3.68 -13.02
N ILE A 58 2.50 4.63 -12.08
CA ILE A 58 2.31 6.06 -12.41
C ILE A 58 3.57 6.61 -13.10
N ARG A 59 4.75 6.35 -12.54
CA ARG A 59 6.03 6.81 -13.09
C ARG A 59 6.28 6.27 -14.52
N SER A 60 6.03 4.99 -14.75
CA SER A 60 6.19 4.39 -16.09
C SER A 60 5.16 4.91 -17.12
N GLY A 61 4.10 5.56 -16.65
CA GLY A 61 3.03 6.05 -17.50
C GLY A 61 1.95 5.03 -17.84
N ASN A 62 1.96 3.85 -17.26
CA ASN A 62 0.96 2.80 -17.50
C ASN A 62 -0.46 3.21 -17.08
N LEU A 63 -0.59 4.23 -16.22
CA LEU A 63 -1.86 4.79 -15.78
C LEU A 63 -2.21 6.14 -16.41
N LYS A 64 -1.55 6.53 -17.50
CA LYS A 64 -1.77 7.81 -18.20
C LYS A 64 -3.23 8.13 -18.55
N PRO A 65 -4.05 7.17 -18.98
CA PRO A 65 -5.46 7.46 -19.27
C PRO A 65 -6.29 7.80 -18.03
N LEU A 66 -5.84 7.36 -16.84
CA LEU A 66 -6.59 7.47 -15.59
C LEU A 66 -6.09 8.60 -14.68
N LEU A 67 -4.83 9.04 -14.85
CA LEU A 67 -4.22 10.04 -13.98
C LEU A 67 -3.62 11.19 -14.78
N PRO A 68 -3.87 12.47 -14.39
CA PRO A 68 -3.32 13.62 -15.08
C PRO A 68 -1.79 13.65 -14.99
N ARG A 69 -1.13 13.99 -16.11
CA ARG A 69 0.32 14.22 -16.14
C ARG A 69 0.62 15.56 -15.48
N ARG A 70 1.17 15.51 -14.28
CA ARG A 70 1.67 16.70 -13.55
C ARG A 70 3.17 16.52 -13.33
N LEU A 71 3.95 16.84 -14.35
CA LEU A 71 5.42 16.77 -14.33
C LEU A 71 6.02 18.16 -14.11
N PRO A 72 7.18 18.29 -13.48
CA PRO A 72 7.89 17.23 -12.75
C PRO A 72 7.10 16.74 -11.53
N ARG A 73 7.34 15.48 -11.11
CA ARG A 73 6.55 14.82 -10.07
C ARG A 73 7.42 14.05 -9.08
N ILE A 74 7.08 14.12 -7.80
CA ILE A 74 7.62 13.28 -6.73
C ILE A 74 6.80 11.98 -6.68
N PRO A 75 7.43 10.79 -6.70
CA PRO A 75 6.74 9.50 -6.51
C PRO A 75 6.39 9.26 -5.04
N GLY A 76 5.65 8.16 -4.82
CA GLY A 76 5.25 7.72 -3.49
C GLY A 76 3.88 8.25 -3.08
N SER A 77 3.14 7.41 -2.39
CA SER A 77 1.80 7.75 -1.88
C SER A 77 1.72 7.62 -0.36
N ASP A 78 2.23 6.52 0.20
CA ASP A 78 2.16 6.25 1.64
C ASP A 78 3.29 6.91 2.40
N LEU A 79 2.97 7.43 3.57
CA LEU A 79 3.93 8.07 4.47
C LEU A 79 3.62 7.86 5.94
N ALA A 80 4.66 8.03 6.76
CA ALA A 80 4.56 8.31 8.17
C ALA A 80 5.57 9.41 8.54
N GLY A 81 5.23 10.22 9.53
CA GLY A 81 6.07 11.35 9.93
C GLY A 81 5.47 12.15 11.07
N VAL A 82 5.88 13.40 11.16
CA VAL A 82 5.47 14.32 12.22
C VAL A 82 4.80 15.55 11.61
N VAL A 83 3.67 15.95 12.15
CA VAL A 83 2.97 17.17 11.73
C VAL A 83 3.89 18.38 11.91
N GLU A 84 4.15 19.11 10.83
CA GLU A 84 4.97 20.32 10.83
C GLU A 84 4.11 21.57 10.83
N SER A 85 3.06 21.61 10.01
CA SER A 85 2.14 22.75 9.90
C SER A 85 0.72 22.30 9.57
N LEU A 86 -0.25 23.11 9.97
CA LEU A 86 -1.67 22.85 9.76
C LEU A 86 -2.24 23.95 8.87
N GLY A 87 -2.89 23.57 7.79
CA GLY A 87 -3.63 24.51 6.96
C GLY A 87 -4.91 25.02 7.66
N PRO A 88 -5.50 26.12 7.20
CA PRO A 88 -6.78 26.61 7.75
C PRO A 88 -7.85 25.52 7.76
N LYS A 89 -8.71 25.55 8.78
CA LYS A 89 -9.84 24.61 8.98
C LYS A 89 -9.44 23.15 9.27
N VAL A 90 -8.18 22.89 9.63
CA VAL A 90 -7.78 21.59 10.15
C VAL A 90 -8.04 21.54 11.65
N GLU A 91 -8.80 20.56 12.09
CA GLU A 91 -9.09 20.28 13.49
C GLU A 91 -8.64 18.86 13.86
N GLY A 92 -8.39 18.62 15.15
CA GLY A 92 -8.07 17.30 15.70
C GLY A 92 -6.61 16.87 15.55
N PHE A 93 -5.72 17.71 15.00
CA PHE A 93 -4.27 17.55 14.97
C PHE A 93 -3.55 18.78 15.50
N LYS A 94 -2.31 18.61 15.94
CA LYS A 94 -1.41 19.68 16.35
C LYS A 94 0.00 19.44 15.82
N GLN A 95 0.79 20.48 15.73
CA GLN A 95 2.22 20.37 15.44
C GLN A 95 2.89 19.42 16.44
N GLY A 96 3.76 18.55 15.93
CA GLY A 96 4.44 17.52 16.70
C GLY A 96 3.68 16.18 16.78
N ASP A 97 2.41 16.10 16.37
CA ASP A 97 1.70 14.82 16.33
C ASP A 97 2.40 13.84 15.37
N ARG A 98 2.63 12.60 15.82
CA ARG A 98 3.06 11.49 14.98
C ARG A 98 1.88 11.00 14.16
N VAL A 99 2.07 10.88 12.84
CA VAL A 99 0.98 10.57 11.91
C VAL A 99 1.42 9.62 10.81
N PHE A 100 0.44 8.95 10.20
CA PHE A 100 0.63 8.16 8.99
C PHE A 100 -0.58 8.26 8.08
N GLY A 101 -0.40 8.05 6.79
CA GLY A 101 -1.48 8.18 5.83
C GLY A 101 -1.03 8.05 4.38
N SER A 102 -1.91 8.45 3.45
CA SER A 102 -1.63 8.31 2.02
C SER A 102 -2.08 9.52 1.22
N ILE A 103 -1.17 10.04 0.41
CA ILE A 103 -1.43 11.09 -0.58
C ILE A 103 -2.29 10.52 -1.70
N ASP A 104 -3.20 11.32 -2.24
CA ASP A 104 -3.95 10.98 -3.45
C ASP A 104 -3.16 11.38 -4.70
N PRO A 105 -2.56 10.43 -5.43
CA PRO A 105 -1.72 10.76 -6.57
C PRO A 105 -2.50 11.34 -7.76
N SER A 106 -3.82 11.28 -7.77
CA SER A 106 -4.65 11.91 -8.81
C SER A 106 -4.78 13.42 -8.62
N ARG A 107 -4.58 13.91 -7.41
CA ARG A 107 -4.82 15.32 -7.03
C ARG A 107 -3.58 16.18 -7.02
N THR A 108 -2.40 15.59 -6.85
CA THR A 108 -1.15 16.34 -6.66
C THR A 108 0.02 15.70 -7.40
N ARG A 109 1.05 16.51 -7.66
CA ARG A 109 2.36 16.05 -8.15
C ARG A 109 3.37 15.80 -7.01
N TYR A 110 3.02 16.16 -5.79
CA TYR A 110 3.84 15.99 -4.61
C TYR A 110 3.57 14.63 -3.98
N GLY A 111 4.52 13.72 -4.05
CA GLY A 111 4.49 12.40 -3.42
C GLY A 111 5.20 12.36 -2.09
N SER A 112 5.31 11.15 -1.53
CA SER A 112 5.91 10.93 -0.21
C SER A 112 7.43 10.73 -0.20
N CYS A 113 8.08 10.55 -1.38
CA CYS A 113 9.54 10.43 -1.46
C CYS A 113 10.21 11.81 -1.40
N ALA A 114 9.99 12.55 -0.31
CA ALA A 114 10.50 13.89 -0.04
C ALA A 114 10.48 14.19 1.46
N GLU A 115 11.26 15.20 1.88
CA GLU A 115 11.33 15.65 3.29
C GLU A 115 9.98 16.13 3.84
N ARG A 116 9.12 16.71 2.97
CA ARG A 116 7.79 17.21 3.34
C ARG A 116 6.73 16.74 2.36
N ALA A 117 5.54 16.54 2.88
CA ALA A 117 4.37 16.19 2.09
C ALA A 117 3.13 16.88 2.67
N SER A 118 2.17 17.23 1.81
CA SER A 118 0.90 17.82 2.22
C SER A 118 -0.26 16.91 1.80
N LEU A 119 -1.13 16.56 2.75
CA LEU A 119 -2.26 15.67 2.49
C LEU A 119 -3.50 16.09 3.30
N GLY A 120 -4.67 15.71 2.80
CA GLY A 120 -5.94 16.02 3.44
C GLY A 120 -6.12 15.30 4.78
N ARG A 121 -6.71 15.97 5.75
CA ARG A 121 -6.96 15.44 7.11
C ARG A 121 -7.65 14.08 7.11
N ASN A 122 -8.59 13.85 6.21
CA ASN A 122 -9.36 12.60 6.13
C ASN A 122 -8.58 11.39 5.59
N ARG A 123 -7.35 11.58 5.17
CA ARG A 123 -6.43 10.53 4.66
C ARG A 123 -5.26 10.27 5.61
N LEU A 124 -5.35 10.77 6.83
CA LEU A 124 -4.33 10.75 7.86
C LEU A 124 -4.91 10.20 9.16
N ALA A 125 -4.11 9.48 9.94
CA ALA A 125 -4.40 9.05 11.31
C ALA A 125 -3.18 9.29 12.20
N ARG A 126 -3.39 9.31 13.53
CA ARG A 126 -2.30 9.32 14.49
C ARG A 126 -1.55 8.00 14.48
N LEU A 127 -0.23 8.07 14.47
CA LEU A 127 0.64 6.91 14.64
C LEU A 127 0.90 6.71 16.13
N PRO A 128 0.43 5.60 16.74
CA PRO A 128 0.71 5.27 18.13
C PRO A 128 2.22 5.24 18.43
N ASP A 129 2.61 5.61 19.65
CA ASP A 129 4.03 5.70 20.03
C ASP A 129 4.75 4.35 19.99
N GLN A 130 4.02 3.25 20.17
CA GLN A 130 4.52 1.88 20.10
C GLN A 130 4.91 1.45 18.68
N LEU A 131 4.45 2.15 17.65
CA LEU A 131 4.74 1.83 16.25
C LEU A 131 5.82 2.77 15.71
N ASP A 132 6.82 2.24 15.04
CA ASP A 132 7.81 3.02 14.33
C ASP A 132 7.26 3.63 13.02
N PHE A 133 8.00 4.57 12.43
CA PHE A 133 7.55 5.23 11.20
C PHE A 133 7.57 4.30 9.99
N ALA A 134 8.46 3.31 9.94
CA ALA A 134 8.52 2.34 8.85
C ALA A 134 7.25 1.46 8.84
N THR A 135 6.85 0.96 10.02
CA THR A 135 5.57 0.28 10.22
C THR A 135 4.42 1.19 9.77
N GLY A 136 4.34 2.42 10.28
CA GLY A 136 3.30 3.38 9.92
C GLY A 136 3.20 3.62 8.40
N ALA A 137 4.33 3.83 7.72
CA ALA A 137 4.38 4.05 6.28
C ALA A 137 3.99 2.80 5.45
N SER A 138 4.10 1.61 6.01
CA SER A 138 3.77 0.35 5.32
C SER A 138 2.27 0.06 5.26
N LEU A 139 1.46 0.67 6.15
CA LEU A 139 0.05 0.34 6.37
C LEU A 139 -0.93 0.93 5.33
N PRO A 140 -0.84 2.21 4.89
CA PRO A 140 -2.00 2.90 4.35
C PRO A 140 -2.62 2.22 3.13
N ILE A 141 -1.95 2.17 1.98
CA ILE A 141 -2.54 1.56 0.77
C ILE A 141 -2.70 0.05 0.95
N ALA A 142 -1.68 -0.65 1.42
CA ALA A 142 -1.69 -2.10 1.47
C ALA A 142 -2.67 -2.64 2.53
N GLY A 143 -2.63 -2.09 3.74
CA GLY A 143 -3.54 -2.47 4.82
C GLY A 143 -5.00 -2.11 4.53
N CYS A 144 -5.27 -0.88 4.05
CA CYS A 144 -6.63 -0.48 3.66
C CYS A 144 -7.15 -1.31 2.48
N THR A 145 -6.29 -1.67 1.51
CA THR A 145 -6.69 -2.57 0.41
C THR A 145 -7.12 -3.93 0.94
N ALA A 146 -6.31 -4.52 1.82
CA ALA A 146 -6.62 -5.81 2.43
C ALA A 146 -7.90 -5.74 3.27
N LEU A 147 -8.02 -4.75 4.16
CA LEU A 147 -9.19 -4.57 5.03
C LEU A 147 -10.47 -4.40 4.23
N GLN A 148 -10.49 -3.50 3.26
CA GLN A 148 -11.67 -3.24 2.43
C GLN A 148 -11.99 -4.41 1.50
N ALA A 149 -10.98 -5.15 0.99
CA ALA A 149 -11.21 -6.35 0.21
C ALA A 149 -11.92 -7.42 1.03
N ILE A 150 -11.43 -7.72 2.22
CA ILE A 150 -11.95 -8.79 3.08
C ILE A 150 -13.30 -8.40 3.69
N ARG A 151 -13.38 -7.22 4.32
CA ARG A 151 -14.57 -6.74 5.05
C ARG A 151 -15.70 -6.31 4.10
N ASP A 152 -15.41 -5.46 3.11
CA ASP A 152 -16.43 -4.73 2.39
C ASP A 152 -16.82 -5.41 1.06
N ARG A 153 -15.83 -5.95 0.34
CA ARG A 153 -16.04 -6.53 -0.99
C ARG A 153 -16.36 -8.01 -0.93
N LEU A 154 -15.49 -8.80 -0.31
CA LEU A 154 -15.71 -10.23 -0.13
C LEU A 154 -16.75 -10.51 0.96
N ARG A 155 -16.82 -9.65 1.99
CA ARG A 155 -17.71 -9.80 3.15
C ARG A 155 -17.54 -11.18 3.78
N VAL A 156 -16.28 -11.52 4.02
CA VAL A 156 -15.89 -12.80 4.61
C VAL A 156 -16.53 -12.94 5.99
N ARG A 157 -16.97 -14.15 6.31
CA ARG A 157 -17.62 -14.50 7.58
C ARG A 157 -16.82 -15.59 8.30
N PRO A 158 -16.96 -15.71 9.63
CA PRO A 158 -16.37 -16.81 10.38
C PRO A 158 -16.71 -18.16 9.77
N GLY A 159 -15.73 -19.08 9.70
CA GLY A 159 -15.86 -20.41 9.17
C GLY A 159 -15.88 -20.53 7.64
N GLN A 160 -15.87 -19.43 6.89
CA GLN A 160 -15.74 -19.49 5.43
C GLN A 160 -14.30 -19.75 5.02
N SER A 161 -14.15 -20.54 3.95
CA SER A 161 -12.85 -20.78 3.29
C SER A 161 -12.49 -19.61 2.37
N LEU A 162 -11.33 -18.98 2.62
CA LEU A 162 -10.81 -17.87 1.83
C LEU A 162 -9.46 -18.23 1.20
N LEU A 163 -9.36 -18.12 -0.12
CA LEU A 163 -8.08 -18.13 -0.82
C LEU A 163 -7.52 -16.70 -0.90
N VAL A 164 -6.31 -16.49 -0.38
CA VAL A 164 -5.50 -15.29 -0.62
C VAL A 164 -4.40 -15.63 -1.62
N ASN A 165 -4.60 -15.27 -2.88
CA ASN A 165 -3.60 -15.48 -3.92
C ASN A 165 -2.53 -14.40 -3.86
N GLY A 166 -1.26 -14.79 -3.60
CA GLY A 166 -0.14 -13.89 -3.34
C GLY A 166 -0.05 -13.48 -1.86
N ALA A 167 -0.20 -14.45 -0.95
CA ALA A 167 -0.21 -14.25 0.51
C ALA A 167 1.06 -13.61 1.06
N SER A 168 2.23 -13.84 0.45
CA SER A 168 3.50 -13.24 0.88
C SER A 168 3.66 -11.76 0.49
N GLY A 169 2.87 -11.25 -0.45
CA GLY A 169 3.04 -9.90 -0.99
C GLY A 169 2.58 -8.78 -0.05
N GLY A 170 2.84 -7.52 -0.47
CA GLY A 170 2.58 -6.33 0.35
C GLY A 170 1.12 -6.13 0.77
N VAL A 171 0.14 -6.59 0.00
CA VAL A 171 -1.29 -6.58 0.38
C VAL A 171 -1.68 -7.93 0.99
N GLY A 172 -1.14 -9.03 0.43
CA GLY A 172 -1.50 -10.40 0.82
C GLY A 172 -1.24 -10.71 2.29
N HIS A 173 -0.08 -10.28 2.82
CA HIS A 173 0.28 -10.56 4.21
C HIS A 173 -0.67 -9.89 5.22
N PHE A 174 -1.23 -8.72 4.91
CA PHE A 174 -2.29 -8.11 5.70
C PHE A 174 -3.61 -8.86 5.52
N ALA A 175 -3.95 -9.25 4.29
CA ALA A 175 -5.22 -9.93 4.00
C ALA A 175 -5.35 -11.26 4.74
N VAL A 176 -4.27 -12.05 4.80
CA VAL A 176 -4.21 -13.30 5.57
C VAL A 176 -4.56 -13.04 7.04
N GLN A 177 -3.84 -12.12 7.67
CA GLN A 177 -4.02 -11.82 9.09
C GLN A 177 -5.41 -11.25 9.39
N ILE A 178 -5.91 -10.32 8.57
CA ILE A 178 -7.25 -9.73 8.73
C ILE A 178 -8.33 -10.80 8.59
N ALA A 179 -8.21 -11.71 7.62
CA ALA A 179 -9.15 -12.79 7.43
C ALA A 179 -9.20 -13.75 8.64
N ARG A 180 -8.06 -14.03 9.24
CA ARG A 180 -7.97 -14.81 10.47
C ARG A 180 -8.61 -14.11 11.66
N LEU A 181 -8.41 -12.80 11.80
CA LEU A 181 -9.07 -12.01 12.85
C LEU A 181 -10.60 -12.06 12.73
N ILE A 182 -11.13 -12.26 11.51
CA ILE A 182 -12.57 -12.46 11.27
C ILE A 182 -13.00 -13.90 11.58
N GLY A 183 -12.08 -14.85 11.69
CA GLY A 183 -12.38 -16.26 11.93
C GLY A 183 -12.60 -17.08 10.64
N ALA A 184 -12.06 -16.66 9.52
CA ALA A 184 -12.06 -17.45 8.29
C ALA A 184 -11.02 -18.57 8.32
N GLU A 185 -11.26 -19.63 7.54
CA GLU A 185 -10.26 -20.64 7.20
C GLU A 185 -9.44 -20.12 6.01
N VAL A 186 -8.16 -19.82 6.23
CA VAL A 186 -7.33 -19.08 5.27
C VAL A 186 -6.35 -20.00 4.53
N TYR A 187 -6.47 -20.01 3.22
CA TYR A 187 -5.56 -20.64 2.27
C TYR A 187 -4.70 -19.56 1.61
N GLY A 188 -3.38 -19.63 1.76
CA GLY A 188 -2.46 -18.64 1.22
C GLY A 188 -1.55 -19.20 0.14
N THR A 189 -1.50 -18.59 -1.08
CA THR A 189 -0.53 -19.00 -2.08
C THR A 189 0.76 -18.19 -1.97
N CYS A 190 1.90 -18.87 -2.14
CA CYS A 190 3.21 -18.25 -2.26
C CYS A 190 4.16 -19.12 -3.12
N SER A 191 5.37 -18.60 -3.41
CA SER A 191 6.48 -19.41 -3.91
C SER A 191 7.06 -20.29 -2.79
N PRO A 192 7.79 -21.37 -3.13
CA PRO A 192 8.47 -22.21 -2.14
C PRO A 192 9.30 -21.42 -1.14
N ASP A 193 10.07 -20.43 -1.60
CA ASP A 193 10.96 -19.61 -0.77
C ASP A 193 10.23 -18.76 0.29
N ASN A 194 8.96 -18.49 0.09
CA ASN A 194 8.13 -17.68 1.00
C ASN A 194 7.20 -18.51 1.91
N ARG A 195 7.36 -19.87 1.92
CA ARG A 195 6.46 -20.74 2.69
C ARG A 195 6.50 -20.45 4.19
N ASP A 196 7.69 -20.31 4.75
CA ASP A 196 7.85 -20.05 6.19
C ASP A 196 7.30 -18.67 6.56
N PHE A 197 7.60 -17.65 5.75
CA PHE A 197 7.02 -16.32 5.93
C PHE A 197 5.48 -16.37 5.96
N VAL A 198 4.85 -17.06 5.01
CA VAL A 198 3.39 -17.17 4.95
C VAL A 198 2.82 -18.00 6.10
N ARG A 199 3.53 -19.06 6.52
CA ARG A 199 3.15 -19.86 7.70
C ARG A 199 3.17 -19.03 8.98
N ASP A 200 4.17 -18.15 9.16
CA ASP A 200 4.31 -17.28 10.31
C ASP A 200 3.20 -16.20 10.39
N LEU A 201 2.54 -15.88 9.27
CA LEU A 201 1.32 -15.05 9.27
C LEU A 201 0.12 -15.81 9.83
N GLY A 202 0.26 -17.12 10.01
CA GLY A 202 -0.73 -18.01 10.59
C GLY A 202 -1.81 -18.46 9.61
N VAL A 203 -1.53 -18.65 8.32
CA VAL A 203 -2.47 -19.31 7.41
C VAL A 203 -2.75 -20.74 7.83
N ASP A 204 -3.95 -21.24 7.61
CA ASP A 204 -4.31 -22.63 7.92
C ASP A 204 -3.67 -23.59 6.91
N THR A 205 -3.56 -23.17 5.64
CA THR A 205 -2.92 -23.97 4.58
C THR A 205 -2.10 -23.09 3.65
N VAL A 206 -0.80 -23.40 3.54
CA VAL A 206 0.12 -22.76 2.56
C VAL A 206 0.14 -23.59 1.28
N LEU A 207 -0.13 -22.96 0.15
CA LEU A 207 -0.22 -23.57 -1.17
C LEU A 207 0.84 -23.01 -2.11
N ASP A 208 1.50 -23.91 -2.86
CA ASP A 208 2.48 -23.54 -3.88
C ASP A 208 1.78 -23.21 -5.20
N TYR A 209 1.80 -21.93 -5.58
CA TYR A 209 1.19 -21.50 -6.84
C TYR A 209 1.95 -22.05 -8.08
N THR A 210 3.25 -22.35 -7.96
CA THR A 210 4.06 -22.85 -9.08
C THR A 210 3.65 -24.26 -9.48
N ARG A 211 3.11 -25.03 -8.53
CA ARG A 211 2.55 -26.37 -8.73
C ARG A 211 1.03 -26.36 -8.98
N GLY A 212 0.40 -25.19 -8.92
CA GLY A 212 -1.05 -25.09 -9.10
C GLY A 212 -1.86 -25.72 -7.96
N GLU A 213 -1.30 -25.90 -6.77
CA GLU A 213 -1.97 -26.58 -5.63
C GLU A 213 -3.32 -25.93 -5.26
N HIS A 214 -3.46 -24.62 -5.48
CA HIS A 214 -4.70 -23.86 -5.23
C HIS A 214 -5.84 -24.22 -6.20
N LEU A 215 -5.56 -24.86 -7.33
CA LEU A 215 -6.56 -25.19 -8.36
C LEU A 215 -7.30 -26.52 -8.09
N GLY A 216 -6.80 -27.34 -7.16
CA GLY A 216 -7.41 -28.60 -6.76
C GLY A 216 -8.54 -28.51 -5.73
N ARG A 217 -8.98 -27.28 -5.37
CA ARG A 217 -9.98 -27.01 -4.32
C ARG A 217 -10.98 -25.97 -4.74
N THR A 218 -12.09 -25.89 -4.00
CA THR A 218 -13.06 -24.80 -4.11
C THR A 218 -13.08 -23.97 -2.83
N TYR A 219 -13.43 -22.69 -2.95
CA TYR A 219 -13.44 -21.72 -1.86
C TYR A 219 -14.74 -20.93 -1.83
N ASP A 220 -15.13 -20.42 -0.66
CA ASP A 220 -16.29 -19.53 -0.50
C ASP A 220 -15.97 -18.10 -0.97
N ALA A 221 -14.70 -17.70 -0.82
CA ALA A 221 -14.21 -16.39 -1.25
C ALA A 221 -12.77 -16.49 -1.79
N VAL A 222 -12.44 -15.60 -2.74
CA VAL A 222 -11.09 -15.51 -3.33
C VAL A 222 -10.66 -14.06 -3.38
N PHE A 223 -9.53 -13.74 -2.73
CA PHE A 223 -8.83 -12.48 -2.87
C PHE A 223 -7.57 -12.66 -3.72
N ASP A 224 -7.59 -12.16 -4.94
CA ASP A 224 -6.43 -12.20 -5.84
C ASP A 224 -5.58 -10.94 -5.67
N ALA A 225 -4.77 -10.92 -4.61
CA ALA A 225 -3.86 -9.82 -4.30
C ALA A 225 -2.71 -9.70 -5.32
N ALA A 226 -2.32 -10.82 -5.94
CA ALA A 226 -1.30 -10.87 -6.98
C ALA A 226 -1.82 -10.49 -8.38
N ALA A 227 -3.14 -10.46 -8.58
CA ALA A 227 -3.81 -10.22 -9.86
C ALA A 227 -3.32 -11.16 -10.99
N ARG A 228 -3.17 -12.45 -10.67
CA ARG A 228 -2.60 -13.48 -11.56
C ARG A 228 -3.60 -14.56 -11.97
N LEU A 229 -4.77 -14.67 -11.35
CA LEU A 229 -5.75 -15.71 -11.67
C LEU A 229 -6.48 -15.37 -12.96
N SER A 230 -6.47 -16.32 -13.89
CA SER A 230 -7.24 -16.22 -15.14
C SER A 230 -8.73 -16.50 -14.86
N TRP A 231 -9.60 -16.03 -15.76
CA TRP A 231 -11.03 -16.29 -15.68
C TRP A 231 -11.39 -17.79 -15.61
N ARG A 232 -10.65 -18.63 -16.36
CA ARG A 232 -10.85 -20.09 -16.33
C ARG A 232 -10.53 -20.66 -14.94
N GLN A 233 -9.43 -20.26 -14.33
CA GLN A 233 -9.04 -20.68 -12.99
C GLN A 233 -10.07 -20.22 -11.95
N ILE A 234 -10.53 -18.95 -12.01
CA ILE A 234 -11.54 -18.44 -11.09
C ILE A 234 -12.81 -19.30 -11.15
N ARG A 235 -13.22 -19.68 -12.35
CA ARG A 235 -14.42 -20.54 -12.52
C ARG A 235 -14.28 -21.92 -11.90
N SER A 236 -13.08 -22.49 -11.92
CA SER A 236 -12.84 -23.83 -11.35
C SER A 236 -12.79 -23.82 -9.82
N ILE A 237 -12.17 -22.79 -9.23
CA ILE A 237 -11.96 -22.71 -7.78
C ILE A 237 -13.08 -22.00 -7.02
N LEU A 238 -13.94 -21.24 -7.72
CA LEU A 238 -15.04 -20.48 -7.12
C LEU A 238 -16.35 -20.78 -7.89
N PRO A 239 -16.99 -21.92 -7.65
CA PRO A 239 -18.28 -22.25 -8.26
C PRO A 239 -19.38 -21.26 -7.85
N THR A 240 -19.35 -20.83 -6.60
CA THR A 240 -20.24 -19.81 -6.02
C THR A 240 -19.40 -18.83 -5.20
N GLY A 241 -19.99 -17.73 -4.70
CA GLY A 241 -19.31 -16.83 -3.75
C GLY A 241 -18.74 -15.54 -4.37
N ARG A 242 -17.64 -15.01 -3.80
CA ARG A 242 -17.11 -13.69 -4.15
C ARG A 242 -15.63 -13.75 -4.53
N TYR A 243 -15.31 -13.09 -5.64
CA TYR A 243 -13.94 -12.87 -6.09
C TYR A 243 -13.63 -11.38 -6.13
N VAL A 244 -12.44 -11.02 -5.62
CA VAL A 244 -11.93 -9.65 -5.69
C VAL A 244 -10.47 -9.69 -6.13
N THR A 245 -10.09 -8.82 -7.08
CA THR A 245 -8.70 -8.63 -7.52
C THR A 245 -8.24 -7.20 -7.35
N THR A 246 -6.94 -6.99 -7.20
CA THR A 246 -6.32 -5.65 -7.12
C THR A 246 -6.18 -4.98 -8.48
N VAL A 247 -6.04 -5.75 -9.56
CA VAL A 247 -5.93 -5.23 -10.93
C VAL A 247 -6.76 -6.13 -11.86
N PRO A 248 -7.85 -5.62 -12.44
CA PRO A 248 -8.67 -6.41 -13.36
C PRO A 248 -7.98 -6.53 -14.73
N GLY A 249 -7.96 -7.75 -15.29
CA GLY A 249 -7.64 -8.00 -16.68
C GLY A 249 -8.91 -8.05 -17.56
N PRO A 250 -8.79 -8.18 -18.91
CA PRO A 250 -9.96 -8.19 -19.82
C PRO A 250 -11.01 -9.22 -19.48
N GLY A 251 -10.62 -10.46 -19.11
CA GLY A 251 -11.56 -11.51 -18.72
C GLY A 251 -12.34 -11.21 -17.44
N HIS A 252 -11.79 -10.40 -16.55
CA HIS A 252 -12.47 -9.98 -15.32
C HIS A 252 -13.59 -8.99 -15.61
N PHE A 253 -13.42 -8.08 -16.59
CA PHE A 253 -14.47 -7.15 -16.99
C PHE A 253 -15.71 -7.88 -17.53
N LEU A 254 -15.51 -8.91 -18.36
CA LEU A 254 -16.62 -9.75 -18.83
C LEU A 254 -17.28 -10.48 -17.65
N GLY A 255 -16.48 -11.05 -16.74
CA GLY A 255 -16.98 -11.69 -15.53
C GLY A 255 -17.78 -10.76 -14.62
N MET A 256 -17.36 -9.49 -14.51
CA MET A 256 -18.10 -8.46 -13.76
C MET A 256 -19.43 -8.11 -14.42
N LEU A 257 -19.46 -7.94 -15.72
CA LEU A 257 -20.68 -7.65 -16.48
C LEU A 257 -21.71 -8.79 -16.34
N LEU A 258 -21.25 -10.03 -16.38
CA LEU A 258 -22.09 -11.21 -16.23
C LEU A 258 -22.40 -11.59 -14.77
N SER A 259 -21.75 -10.94 -13.80
CA SER A 259 -21.86 -11.24 -12.38
C SER A 259 -23.31 -11.25 -11.82
N PRO A 260 -24.23 -10.36 -12.25
CA PRO A 260 -25.62 -10.41 -11.79
C PRO A 260 -26.35 -11.71 -12.18
N LEU A 261 -25.94 -12.34 -13.27
CA LEU A 261 -26.54 -13.56 -13.84
C LEU A 261 -25.83 -14.85 -13.40
N GLN A 262 -24.81 -14.75 -12.54
CA GLN A 262 -24.00 -15.88 -12.10
C GLN A 262 -24.07 -16.06 -10.59
N PRO A 263 -23.84 -17.29 -10.08
CA PRO A 263 -23.81 -17.57 -8.64
C PRO A 263 -22.58 -16.94 -7.95
N ARG A 264 -21.61 -16.43 -8.73
CA ARG A 264 -20.40 -15.76 -8.23
C ARG A 264 -20.42 -14.26 -8.48
N ARG A 265 -19.91 -13.48 -7.53
CA ARG A 265 -19.77 -12.03 -7.64
C ARG A 265 -18.33 -11.67 -7.88
N ILE A 266 -18.05 -10.97 -8.97
CA ILE A 266 -16.71 -10.52 -9.36
C ILE A 266 -16.59 -9.02 -9.15
N ALA A 267 -15.53 -8.59 -8.49
CA ALA A 267 -15.22 -7.17 -8.30
C ALA A 267 -13.69 -6.91 -8.38
N PHE A 268 -13.31 -5.66 -8.55
CA PHE A 268 -11.93 -5.21 -8.36
C PHE A 268 -11.83 -4.23 -7.18
N MET A 269 -10.63 -4.14 -6.62
CA MET A 269 -10.35 -3.19 -5.54
C MET A 269 -9.98 -1.82 -6.09
N LEU A 270 -10.70 -0.82 -5.63
CA LEU A 270 -10.29 0.57 -5.69
C LEU A 270 -10.24 1.06 -4.24
N VAL A 271 -9.04 1.06 -3.66
CA VAL A 271 -8.83 1.44 -2.27
C VAL A 271 -9.15 2.91 -2.04
N ARG A 272 -9.80 3.21 -0.93
CA ARG A 272 -10.03 4.57 -0.43
C ARG A 272 -9.41 4.68 0.96
N VAL A 273 -8.17 5.16 1.01
CA VAL A 273 -7.52 5.41 2.30
C VAL A 273 -8.31 6.47 3.05
N ASN A 274 -8.70 6.16 4.28
CA ASN A 274 -9.46 7.04 5.16
C ASN A 274 -9.03 6.84 6.62
N SER A 275 -9.22 7.88 7.45
CA SER A 275 -8.79 7.91 8.84
C SER A 275 -9.32 6.72 9.65
N ARG A 276 -10.60 6.36 9.48
CA ARG A 276 -11.23 5.26 10.26
C ARG A 276 -10.56 3.91 10.02
N ASP A 277 -10.27 3.58 8.77
CA ASP A 277 -9.60 2.31 8.44
C ASP A 277 -8.14 2.34 8.93
N LEU A 278 -7.45 3.51 8.83
CA LEU A 278 -6.11 3.69 9.38
C LEU A 278 -6.09 3.51 10.90
N ASP A 279 -7.02 4.11 11.63
CA ASP A 279 -7.15 3.95 13.09
C ASP A 279 -7.37 2.47 13.47
N THR A 280 -8.21 1.75 12.70
CA THR A 280 -8.44 0.31 12.91
C THR A 280 -7.15 -0.49 12.73
N LEU A 281 -6.39 -0.23 11.65
CA LEU A 281 -5.13 -0.93 11.37
C LEU A 281 -4.08 -0.62 12.45
N ALA A 282 -3.96 0.65 12.86
CA ALA A 282 -3.06 1.06 13.93
C ALA A 282 -3.39 0.37 15.26
N ALA A 283 -4.67 0.30 15.63
CA ALA A 283 -5.11 -0.37 16.84
C ALA A 283 -4.76 -1.87 16.83
N TRP A 284 -4.98 -2.56 15.71
CA TRP A 284 -4.59 -3.97 15.56
C TRP A 284 -3.07 -4.18 15.60
N CYS A 285 -2.29 -3.26 15.01
CA CYS A 285 -0.84 -3.34 15.10
C CYS A 285 -0.36 -3.12 16.54
N THR A 286 -0.93 -2.15 17.26
CA THR A 286 -0.58 -1.85 18.65
C THR A 286 -0.91 -3.01 19.58
N SER A 287 -2.01 -3.70 19.35
CA SER A 287 -2.40 -4.89 20.14
C SER A 287 -1.63 -6.16 19.76
N GLY A 288 -0.82 -6.14 18.72
CA GLY A 288 -0.13 -7.31 18.17
C GLY A 288 -1.03 -8.26 17.35
N ALA A 289 -2.31 -7.92 17.17
CA ALA A 289 -3.24 -8.70 16.35
C ALA A 289 -2.93 -8.66 14.85
N LEU A 290 -2.29 -7.58 14.40
CA LEU A 290 -1.83 -7.40 13.01
C LEU A 290 -0.34 -7.03 13.02
N GLN A 291 0.45 -7.68 12.20
CA GLN A 291 1.88 -7.40 12.06
C GLN A 291 2.18 -6.86 10.67
N ALA A 292 2.68 -5.65 10.59
CA ALA A 292 3.24 -5.11 9.36
C ALA A 292 4.65 -5.69 9.16
N ARG A 293 4.85 -6.40 8.05
CA ARG A 293 6.14 -7.01 7.72
C ARG A 293 6.88 -6.10 6.74
N VAL A 294 7.79 -5.29 7.25
CA VAL A 294 8.73 -4.50 6.43
C VAL A 294 9.96 -5.35 6.15
N SER A 295 10.14 -5.76 4.89
CA SER A 295 11.23 -6.66 4.51
C SER A 295 12.54 -5.95 4.30
N ARG A 296 12.48 -4.70 3.83
CA ARG A 296 13.68 -3.92 3.54
C ARG A 296 13.38 -2.43 3.60
N THR A 297 14.33 -1.68 4.16
CA THR A 297 14.34 -0.21 4.10
C THR A 297 15.45 0.29 3.15
N PHE A 298 15.26 1.49 2.61
CA PHE A 298 16.19 2.16 1.71
C PHE A 298 16.28 3.63 2.10
N PRO A 299 17.46 4.27 2.01
CA PRO A 299 17.55 5.72 2.10
C PRO A 299 16.87 6.38 0.89
N LEU A 300 16.51 7.67 1.03
CA LEU A 300 15.80 8.43 0.00
C LEU A 300 16.51 8.36 -1.38
N GLU A 301 17.84 8.45 -1.39
CA GLU A 301 18.67 8.42 -2.60
C GLU A 301 18.58 7.10 -3.36
N ARG A 302 18.21 6.02 -2.68
CA ARG A 302 18.03 4.69 -3.29
C ARG A 302 16.58 4.37 -3.66
N THR A 303 15.72 5.40 -3.80
CA THR A 303 14.32 5.22 -4.24
C THR A 303 14.22 4.50 -5.59
N ALA A 304 15.14 4.76 -6.53
CA ALA A 304 15.18 4.07 -7.82
C ALA A 304 15.35 2.55 -7.65
N GLU A 305 16.26 2.14 -6.78
CA GLU A 305 16.46 0.71 -6.44
C GLU A 305 15.22 0.11 -5.78
N ALA A 306 14.60 0.81 -4.81
CA ALA A 306 13.38 0.34 -4.16
C ALA A 306 12.24 0.14 -5.15
N HIS A 307 12.08 1.03 -6.12
CA HIS A 307 11.10 0.89 -7.21
C HIS A 307 11.41 -0.29 -8.13
N LYS A 308 12.69 -0.52 -8.44
CA LYS A 308 13.14 -1.68 -9.24
C LYS A 308 12.81 -2.98 -8.53
N VAL A 309 13.21 -3.13 -7.27
CA VAL A 309 12.93 -4.30 -6.44
C VAL A 309 11.42 -4.55 -6.34
N ASN A 310 10.61 -3.50 -6.12
CA ASN A 310 9.15 -3.62 -6.06
C ASN A 310 8.55 -4.06 -7.40
N ARG A 311 9.05 -3.57 -8.53
CA ARG A 311 8.59 -3.93 -9.88
C ARG A 311 8.95 -5.36 -10.26
N GLU A 312 10.14 -5.83 -9.89
CA GLU A 312 10.59 -7.21 -10.11
C GLU A 312 9.76 -8.20 -9.28
N GLY A 313 9.23 -7.75 -8.14
CA GLY A 313 8.36 -8.56 -7.28
C GLY A 313 9.13 -9.57 -6.43
N HIS A 314 8.42 -10.60 -5.98
CA HIS A 314 8.95 -11.70 -5.12
C HIS A 314 9.44 -11.26 -3.74
N VAL A 315 9.19 -10.02 -3.34
CA VAL A 315 9.54 -9.50 -2.00
C VAL A 315 8.40 -9.83 -1.03
N PRO A 316 8.67 -10.55 0.06
CA PRO A 316 7.65 -10.76 1.09
C PRO A 316 7.42 -9.46 1.85
N GLY A 317 6.15 -9.12 2.16
CA GLY A 317 5.81 -7.90 2.91
C GLY A 317 6.02 -6.60 2.14
N LYS A 318 6.51 -5.56 2.82
CA LYS A 318 6.59 -4.17 2.33
C LYS A 318 8.04 -3.68 2.22
N LEU A 319 8.24 -2.74 1.30
CA LEU A 319 9.44 -1.93 1.16
C LEU A 319 9.16 -0.50 1.63
N VAL A 320 10.11 0.12 2.29
CA VAL A 320 9.99 1.46 2.87
C VAL A 320 11.23 2.30 2.55
N ILE A 321 11.04 3.59 2.26
CA ILE A 321 12.09 4.60 2.18
C ILE A 321 12.16 5.31 3.53
N GLU A 322 13.35 5.41 4.12
CA GLU A 322 13.61 6.20 5.32
C GLU A 322 14.32 7.50 4.95
N MET A 323 13.81 8.63 5.50
CA MET A 323 14.31 9.96 5.13
C MET A 323 15.65 10.28 5.79
N ASP A 324 15.91 9.76 6.99
CA ASP A 324 17.08 10.05 7.83
C ASP A 324 17.91 8.77 8.13
N ALA A 325 18.19 7.95 7.11
CA ALA A 325 18.96 6.70 7.28
C ALA A 325 20.35 6.90 7.91
N HIS A 326 20.82 8.15 8.02
CA HIS A 326 22.09 8.49 8.70
C HIS A 326 21.98 8.72 10.22
N LEU A 327 20.74 8.72 10.77
CA LEU A 327 20.51 8.91 12.23
C LEU A 327 20.11 7.61 12.94
N SER A 328 20.03 6.50 12.24
CA SER A 328 19.57 5.20 12.76
C SER A 328 20.68 4.14 12.81
N ALA A 329 21.95 4.52 12.75
CA ALA A 329 23.03 3.61 13.09
C ALA A 329 23.23 3.62 14.62
N PRO A 330 23.31 2.44 15.28
CA PRO A 330 23.49 2.31 16.71
C PRO A 330 24.81 2.89 17.20
#